data_8628f743ce81262d039ae01f26661b7b
#
_entry.id   8628f743ce81262d039ae01f26661b7b
#
_cell.length_a   1.000
_cell.length_b   1.000
_cell.length_c   1.000
_cell.angle_alpha   90.00
_cell.angle_beta   90.00
_cell.angle_gamma   90.00
#
_symmetry.space_group_name_H-M   'P 1'
#
loop_
_entity.id
_entity.type
_entity.pdbx_description
1 polymer ?
#
loop_
_entity_poly.entity_id
_entity_poly.type
_entity_poly.pdbx_seq_one_letter_code
_entity_poly.pdbx_strand_id
1 'polypeptide(L)'
;VAFLIVAGGETAVLKATRQLRALAFSSLCVVFASLVISVPIYYLWRYQGIVGVLVLQSLAQMLLSLRYSSRHYPYRVSFSAKFLGRGIHVVRLGLAFVVAGLMSSGAEFLIRAYINRIGELSDVGLFNAGWTLAVVYAGLVFSAMEADYFPRLSSVKEMGVEQNDCVNKQLEINVLLMGPILTGMILALPVLIPLLYDHRFLDVLGMAQLAAVSMLFRAVYIPIEYLPLSKGQSRKFLCQEAVCVMLLIVMEIVGYRYKGLLGLGFGIVGAYLIETLFVLVYSRCLYRYVLSRKGVI
;
A
#
# COMPACT_ATOMS: atom_id res chain seq x y z
N VAL A 1 1.87 16.26 11.33
CA VAL A 1 2.71 15.96 10.15
C VAL A 1 4.18 15.84 10.55
N ALA A 2 4.80 16.84 11.20
CA ALA A 2 6.23 16.80 11.58
C ALA A 2 6.62 15.55 12.39
N PHE A 3 5.83 15.17 13.40
CA PHE A 3 6.07 13.97 14.21
C PHE A 3 6.02 12.67 13.38
N LEU A 4 5.11 12.59 12.40
CA LEU A 4 4.99 11.44 11.51
C LEU A 4 6.19 11.32 10.55
N ILE A 5 6.75 12.43 10.10
CA ILE A 5 7.95 12.44 9.25
C ILE A 5 9.14 11.85 10.01
N VAL A 6 9.34 12.28 11.26
CA VAL A 6 10.42 11.73 12.11
C VAL A 6 10.18 10.23 12.36
N ALA A 7 8.96 9.84 12.76
CA ALA A 7 8.61 8.43 12.96
C ALA A 7 8.82 7.59 11.69
N GLY A 8 8.48 8.13 10.52
CA GLY A 8 8.71 7.49 9.22
C GLY A 8 10.19 7.26 8.93
N GLY A 9 11.04 8.24 9.23
CA GLY A 9 12.50 8.10 9.11
C GLY A 9 13.04 6.96 9.98
N GLU A 10 12.61 6.88 11.24
CA GLU A 10 13.05 5.83 12.17
C GLU A 10 12.55 4.43 11.78
N THR A 11 11.31 4.32 11.32
CA THR A 11 10.80 3.05 10.78
C THR A 11 11.54 2.63 9.51
N ALA A 12 11.97 3.56 8.67
CA ALA A 12 12.79 3.27 7.49
C ALA A 12 14.17 2.72 7.90
N VAL A 13 14.80 3.24 8.96
CA VAL A 13 16.05 2.70 9.51
C VAL A 13 15.87 1.26 9.99
N LEU A 14 14.79 0.97 10.73
CA LEU A 14 14.49 -0.39 11.19
C LEU A 14 14.24 -1.37 10.04
N LYS A 15 13.56 -0.92 8.97
CA LYS A 15 13.36 -1.71 7.75
C LYS A 15 14.68 -1.97 7.03
N ALA A 16 15.51 -0.94 6.84
CA ALA A 16 16.80 -1.04 6.15
C ALA A 16 17.77 -1.99 6.87
N THR A 17 17.71 -2.02 8.20
CA THR A 17 18.52 -2.93 9.04
C THR A 17 17.91 -4.31 9.22
N ARG A 18 16.78 -4.60 8.54
CA ARG A 18 16.04 -5.88 8.60
C ARG A 18 15.63 -6.30 10.02
N GLN A 19 15.42 -5.34 10.90
CA GLN A 19 14.98 -5.61 12.28
C GLN A 19 13.46 -5.76 12.36
N LEU A 20 12.92 -6.76 11.67
CA LEU A 20 11.47 -6.99 11.55
C LEU A 20 10.78 -7.21 12.90
N ARG A 21 11.47 -7.88 13.87
CA ARG A 21 10.92 -8.08 15.22
C ARG A 21 10.76 -6.75 15.96
N ALA A 22 11.76 -5.87 15.91
CA ALA A 22 11.68 -4.57 16.54
C ALA A 22 10.62 -3.69 15.88
N LEU A 23 10.51 -3.75 14.55
CA LEU A 23 9.48 -3.07 13.77
C LEU A 23 8.07 -3.54 14.17
N ALA A 24 7.84 -4.84 14.21
CA ALA A 24 6.54 -5.42 14.59
C ALA A 24 6.16 -5.04 16.02
N PHE A 25 7.11 -5.15 16.96
CA PHE A 25 6.85 -4.81 18.36
C PHE A 25 6.60 -3.31 18.56
N SER A 26 7.35 -2.45 17.87
CA SER A 26 7.10 -0.99 17.90
C SER A 26 5.72 -0.66 17.33
N SER A 27 5.30 -1.30 16.24
CA SER A 27 3.97 -1.11 15.65
C SER A 27 2.85 -1.55 16.59
N LEU A 28 3.00 -2.68 17.27
CA LEU A 28 2.03 -3.13 18.29
C LEU A 28 1.94 -2.12 19.44
N CYS A 29 3.08 -1.62 19.95
CA CYS A 29 3.09 -0.60 21.00
C CYS A 29 2.40 0.70 20.55
N VAL A 30 2.60 1.12 19.29
CA VAL A 30 1.94 2.30 18.72
C VAL A 30 0.41 2.10 18.66
N VAL A 31 -0.06 0.93 18.22
CA VAL A 31 -1.50 0.61 18.18
C VAL A 31 -2.09 0.63 19.60
N PHE A 32 -1.42 0.01 20.56
CA PHE A 32 -1.88 0.00 21.96
C PHE A 32 -1.91 1.42 22.55
N ALA A 33 -0.86 2.20 22.36
CA ALA A 33 -0.81 3.61 22.80
C ALA A 33 -1.91 4.44 22.13
N SER A 34 -2.17 4.19 20.84
CA SER A 34 -3.25 4.84 20.10
C SER A 34 -4.63 4.55 20.70
N LEU A 35 -4.91 3.29 21.06
CA LEU A 35 -6.16 2.91 21.71
C LEU A 35 -6.32 3.57 23.09
N VAL A 36 -5.26 3.52 23.91
CA VAL A 36 -5.26 4.13 25.25
C VAL A 36 -5.44 5.65 25.21
N ILE A 37 -4.96 6.31 24.18
CA ILE A 37 -5.10 7.76 23.98
C ILE A 37 -6.49 8.09 23.41
N SER A 38 -6.93 7.36 22.37
CA SER A 38 -8.14 7.73 21.61
C SER A 38 -9.43 7.45 22.38
N VAL A 39 -9.53 6.29 23.04
CA VAL A 39 -10.77 5.89 23.70
C VAL A 39 -11.22 6.86 24.80
N PRO A 40 -10.35 7.24 25.77
CA PRO A 40 -10.76 8.20 26.81
C PRO A 40 -11.07 9.60 26.26
N ILE A 41 -10.28 10.06 25.28
CA ILE A 41 -10.46 11.40 24.74
C ILE A 41 -11.76 11.49 23.95
N TYR A 42 -12.09 10.50 23.12
CA TYR A 42 -13.36 10.49 22.39
C TYR A 42 -14.56 10.28 23.32
N TYR A 43 -14.41 9.55 24.40
CA TYR A 43 -15.46 9.40 25.41
C TYR A 43 -15.76 10.72 26.13
N LEU A 44 -14.72 11.50 26.49
CA LEU A 44 -14.85 12.76 27.24
C LEU A 44 -15.18 13.96 26.37
N TRP A 45 -14.46 14.15 25.24
CA TRP A 45 -14.55 15.35 24.39
C TRP A 45 -15.23 15.13 23.04
N ARG A 46 -15.68 13.92 22.73
CA ARG A 46 -16.35 13.61 21.47
C ARG A 46 -15.63 14.22 20.25
N TYR A 47 -16.34 15.03 19.45
CA TYR A 47 -15.80 15.65 18.22
C TYR A 47 -14.68 16.68 18.48
N GLN A 48 -14.68 17.35 19.63
CA GLN A 48 -13.68 18.35 19.97
C GLN A 48 -12.30 17.71 20.27
N GLY A 49 -12.30 16.43 20.65
CA GLY A 49 -11.08 15.67 20.94
C GLY A 49 -10.30 15.21 19.71
N ILE A 50 -10.86 15.27 18.48
CA ILE A 50 -10.26 14.70 17.27
C ILE A 50 -8.85 15.24 17.02
N VAL A 51 -8.67 16.56 17.04
CA VAL A 51 -7.36 17.18 16.79
C VAL A 51 -6.33 16.81 17.86
N GLY A 52 -6.77 16.80 19.14
CA GLY A 52 -5.94 16.40 20.28
C GLY A 52 -5.45 14.96 20.15
N VAL A 53 -6.36 14.04 19.80
CA VAL A 53 -6.03 12.63 19.58
C VAL A 53 -5.00 12.47 18.45
N LEU A 54 -5.19 13.12 17.31
CA LEU A 54 -4.26 13.04 16.17
C LEU A 54 -2.85 13.54 16.52
N VAL A 55 -2.76 14.62 17.31
CA VAL A 55 -1.47 15.15 17.76
C VAL A 55 -0.80 14.21 18.77
N LEU A 56 -1.54 13.73 19.76
CA LEU A 56 -1.00 12.84 20.79
C LEU A 56 -0.59 11.48 20.21
N GLN A 57 -1.36 10.93 19.29
CA GLN A 57 -1.02 9.68 18.61
C GLN A 57 0.24 9.83 17.76
N SER A 58 0.37 10.91 16.98
CA SER A 58 1.56 11.15 16.18
C SER A 58 2.80 11.41 17.04
N LEU A 59 2.65 12.05 18.19
CA LEU A 59 3.72 12.21 19.17
C LEU A 59 4.13 10.87 19.80
N ALA A 60 3.17 10.06 20.22
CA ALA A 60 3.42 8.72 20.77
C ALA A 60 4.13 7.82 19.74
N GLN A 61 3.70 7.85 18.48
CA GLN A 61 4.34 7.12 17.40
C GLN A 61 5.80 7.57 17.21
N MET A 62 6.06 8.88 17.20
CA MET A 62 7.42 9.41 17.10
C MET A 62 8.30 8.94 18.27
N LEU A 63 7.83 9.08 19.51
CA LEU A 63 8.61 8.71 20.70
C LEU A 63 8.91 7.20 20.74
N LEU A 64 7.94 6.36 20.40
CA LEU A 64 8.14 4.91 20.33
C LEU A 64 9.11 4.53 19.22
N SER A 65 8.97 5.09 18.02
CA SER A 65 9.87 4.82 16.91
C SER A 65 11.31 5.24 17.23
N LEU A 66 11.51 6.43 17.82
CA LEU A 66 12.81 6.92 18.30
C LEU A 66 13.43 5.98 19.32
N ARG A 67 12.64 5.55 20.33
CA ARG A 67 13.12 4.65 21.38
C ARG A 67 13.58 3.29 20.83
N TYR A 68 12.82 2.71 19.93
CA TYR A 68 13.17 1.40 19.35
C TYR A 68 14.34 1.52 18.36
N SER A 69 14.39 2.56 17.55
CA SER A 69 15.48 2.79 16.61
C SER A 69 16.78 3.10 17.33
N SER A 70 16.79 4.03 18.30
CA SER A 70 17.99 4.44 19.05
C SER A 70 18.59 3.30 19.88
N ARG A 71 17.77 2.35 20.34
CA ARG A 71 18.26 1.17 21.07
C ARG A 71 19.08 0.22 20.20
N HIS A 72 18.76 0.15 18.90
CA HIS A 72 19.43 -0.72 17.95
C HIS A 72 20.52 0.00 17.15
N TYR A 73 20.36 1.32 16.97
CA TYR A 73 21.30 2.17 16.24
C TYR A 73 21.53 3.46 17.02
N PRO A 74 22.65 3.56 17.77
CA PRO A 74 22.98 4.81 18.49
C PRO A 74 23.28 5.92 17.48
N TYR A 75 22.63 7.08 17.66
CA TYR A 75 22.81 8.24 16.80
C TYR A 75 24.25 8.76 16.85
N ARG A 76 24.90 8.78 15.68
CA ARG A 76 26.11 9.56 15.44
C ARG A 76 25.79 10.53 14.31
N VAL A 77 25.30 11.70 14.66
CA VAL A 77 25.03 12.76 13.69
C VAL A 77 26.32 13.48 13.38
N SER A 78 26.88 13.28 12.19
CA SER A 78 28.01 14.05 11.68
C SER A 78 27.51 14.95 10.55
N PHE A 79 27.51 16.26 10.77
CA PHE A 79 27.22 17.24 9.73
C PHE A 79 28.47 17.46 8.86
N SER A 80 28.48 16.86 7.67
CA SER A 80 29.53 17.10 6.69
C SER A 80 28.90 17.41 5.32
N ALA A 81 29.42 18.39 4.61
CA ALA A 81 28.96 18.77 3.27
C ALA A 81 29.01 17.61 2.26
N LYS A 82 29.94 16.64 2.43
CA LYS A 82 29.97 15.40 1.64
C LYS A 82 28.74 14.53 1.82
N PHE A 83 28.09 14.55 3.00
CA PHE A 83 26.85 13.82 3.25
C PHE A 83 25.66 14.45 2.55
N LEU A 84 25.61 15.79 2.40
CA LEU A 84 24.53 16.47 1.69
C LEU A 84 24.46 16.04 0.21
N GLY A 85 25.60 15.93 -0.46
CA GLY A 85 25.65 15.49 -1.88
C GLY A 85 25.17 14.05 -2.09
N ARG A 86 25.44 13.14 -1.13
CA ARG A 86 24.91 11.76 -1.16
C ARG A 86 23.43 11.71 -0.78
N GLY A 87 23.00 12.60 0.13
CA GLY A 87 21.61 12.70 0.57
C GLY A 87 20.63 13.11 -0.53
N ILE A 88 21.06 13.91 -1.52
CA ILE A 88 20.18 14.39 -2.61
C ILE A 88 19.60 13.24 -3.45
N HIS A 89 20.37 12.15 -3.62
CA HIS A 89 19.87 10.96 -4.32
C HIS A 89 18.76 10.25 -3.54
N VAL A 90 18.90 10.16 -2.22
CA VAL A 90 17.89 9.59 -1.32
C VAL A 90 16.64 10.48 -1.30
N VAL A 91 16.82 11.81 -1.23
CA VAL A 91 15.72 12.79 -1.31
C VAL A 91 14.95 12.64 -2.62
N ARG A 92 15.64 12.49 -3.75
CA ARG A 92 15.00 12.29 -5.05
C ARG A 92 14.19 11.00 -5.12
N LEU A 93 14.69 9.93 -4.52
CA LEU A 93 13.96 8.66 -4.42
C LEU A 93 12.74 8.81 -3.51
N GLY A 94 12.91 9.45 -2.34
CA GLY A 94 11.80 9.75 -1.43
C GLY A 94 10.73 10.63 -2.06
N LEU A 95 11.13 11.64 -2.86
CA LEU A 95 10.20 12.50 -3.59
C LEU A 95 9.37 11.69 -4.61
N ALA A 96 9.97 10.70 -5.27
CA ALA A 96 9.23 9.83 -6.18
C ALA A 96 8.14 9.03 -5.45
N PHE A 97 8.42 8.51 -4.26
CA PHE A 97 7.40 7.86 -3.44
C PHE A 97 6.28 8.81 -3.01
N VAL A 98 6.62 10.03 -2.62
CA VAL A 98 5.61 11.04 -2.25
C VAL A 98 4.73 11.38 -3.46
N VAL A 99 5.31 11.57 -4.64
CA VAL A 99 4.54 11.84 -5.85
C VAL A 99 3.66 10.66 -6.23
N ALA A 100 4.17 9.43 -6.19
CA ALA A 100 3.37 8.21 -6.42
C ALA A 100 2.20 8.12 -5.43
N GLY A 101 2.45 8.33 -4.13
CA GLY A 101 1.40 8.35 -3.11
C GLY A 101 0.35 9.44 -3.32
N LEU A 102 0.76 10.63 -3.78
CA LEU A 102 -0.16 11.71 -4.16
C LEU A 102 -1.00 11.34 -5.38
N MET A 103 -0.41 10.66 -6.36
CA MET A 103 -1.15 10.19 -7.55
C MET A 103 -2.20 9.15 -7.16
N SER A 104 -1.84 8.15 -6.36
CA SER A 104 -2.76 7.11 -5.89
C SER A 104 -3.88 7.70 -5.01
N SER A 105 -3.55 8.56 -4.04
CA SER A 105 -4.56 9.25 -3.20
C SER A 105 -5.43 10.21 -4.02
N GLY A 106 -4.84 10.88 -5.02
CA GLY A 106 -5.56 11.72 -5.96
C GLY A 106 -6.55 10.93 -6.82
N ALA A 107 -6.16 9.74 -7.28
CA ALA A 107 -7.05 8.83 -8.00
C ALA A 107 -8.26 8.44 -7.15
N GLU A 108 -8.03 7.99 -5.91
CA GLU A 108 -9.11 7.68 -5.00
C GLU A 108 -10.05 8.86 -4.75
N PHE A 109 -9.50 10.07 -4.61
CA PHE A 109 -10.31 11.28 -4.47
C PHE A 109 -11.15 11.57 -5.72
N LEU A 110 -10.55 11.45 -6.91
CA LEU A 110 -11.25 11.67 -8.19
C LEU A 110 -12.40 10.67 -8.39
N ILE A 111 -12.18 9.40 -8.05
CA ILE A 111 -13.24 8.37 -8.14
C ILE A 111 -14.38 8.70 -7.17
N ARG A 112 -14.09 9.04 -5.91
CA ARG A 112 -15.12 9.46 -4.95
C ARG A 112 -15.87 10.70 -5.41
N ALA A 113 -15.16 11.69 -5.94
CA ALA A 113 -15.78 12.91 -6.49
C ALA A 113 -16.66 12.60 -7.70
N TYR A 114 -16.24 11.67 -8.57
CA TYR A 114 -17.02 11.24 -9.72
C TYR A 114 -18.31 10.49 -9.31
N ILE A 115 -18.20 9.53 -8.36
CA ILE A 115 -19.35 8.81 -7.82
C ILE A 115 -20.35 9.80 -7.18
N ASN A 116 -19.87 10.75 -6.38
CA ASN A 116 -20.71 11.76 -5.75
C ASN A 116 -21.41 12.68 -6.75
N ARG A 117 -20.80 12.93 -7.90
CA ARG A 117 -21.35 13.81 -8.94
C ARG A 117 -22.43 13.16 -9.80
N ILE A 118 -22.33 11.86 -10.06
CA ILE A 118 -23.19 11.15 -11.01
C ILE A 118 -24.19 10.24 -10.29
N GLY A 119 -23.79 9.66 -9.14
CA GLY A 119 -24.63 8.83 -8.27
C GLY A 119 -25.13 9.60 -7.06
N GLU A 120 -25.36 8.85 -5.99
CA GLU A 120 -25.80 9.39 -4.72
C GLU A 120 -24.63 9.44 -3.71
N LEU A 121 -24.77 10.27 -2.66
CA LEU A 121 -23.81 10.32 -1.57
C LEU A 121 -23.69 8.97 -0.83
N SER A 122 -24.78 8.21 -0.80
CA SER A 122 -24.85 6.82 -0.30
C SER A 122 -23.87 5.90 -1.04
N ASP A 123 -23.74 6.04 -2.37
CA ASP A 123 -22.82 5.24 -3.18
C ASP A 123 -21.36 5.47 -2.82
N VAL A 124 -21.00 6.72 -2.45
CA VAL A 124 -19.65 7.03 -1.93
C VAL A 124 -19.39 6.31 -0.62
N GLY A 125 -20.40 6.25 0.26
CA GLY A 125 -20.31 5.50 1.51
C GLY A 125 -20.12 4.01 1.29
N LEU A 126 -20.92 3.43 0.39
CA LEU A 126 -20.83 2.03 0.00
C LEU A 126 -19.48 1.72 -0.65
N PHE A 127 -19.02 2.55 -1.60
CA PHE A 127 -17.70 2.42 -2.22
C PHE A 127 -16.59 2.41 -1.16
N ASN A 128 -16.59 3.38 -0.23
CA ASN A 128 -15.57 3.46 0.81
C ASN A 128 -15.54 2.20 1.69
N ALA A 129 -16.69 1.67 2.06
CA ALA A 129 -16.77 0.44 2.86
C ALA A 129 -16.19 -0.76 2.10
N GLY A 130 -16.63 -0.98 0.85
CA GLY A 130 -16.13 -2.06 0.02
C GLY A 130 -14.63 -1.94 -0.31
N TRP A 131 -14.17 -0.73 -0.65
CA TRP A 131 -12.76 -0.45 -0.89
C TRP A 131 -11.89 -0.73 0.33
N THR A 132 -12.32 -0.28 1.51
CA THR A 132 -11.59 -0.51 2.76
C THR A 132 -11.45 -1.99 3.06
N LEU A 133 -12.55 -2.74 2.98
CA LEU A 133 -12.54 -4.18 3.28
C LEU A 133 -11.69 -4.97 2.27
N ALA A 134 -11.83 -4.69 0.97
CA ALA A 134 -11.17 -5.47 -0.06
C ALA A 134 -9.72 -5.03 -0.34
N VAL A 135 -9.47 -3.71 -0.42
CA VAL A 135 -8.20 -3.18 -0.93
C VAL A 135 -7.27 -2.72 0.20
N VAL A 136 -7.80 -1.97 1.18
CA VAL A 136 -6.95 -1.43 2.26
C VAL A 136 -6.44 -2.55 3.15
N TYR A 137 -7.27 -3.52 3.54
CA TYR A 137 -6.81 -4.64 4.37
C TYR A 137 -5.86 -5.58 3.62
N ALA A 138 -6.09 -5.86 2.33
CA ALA A 138 -5.12 -6.58 1.51
C ALA A 138 -3.79 -5.81 1.40
N GLY A 139 -3.86 -4.48 1.28
CA GLY A 139 -2.70 -3.58 1.25
C GLY A 139 -1.83 -3.67 2.50
N LEU A 140 -2.41 -3.91 3.68
CA LEU A 140 -1.64 -4.13 4.91
C LEU A 140 -0.77 -5.40 4.83
N VAL A 141 -1.31 -6.46 4.24
CA VAL A 141 -0.53 -7.70 4.03
C VAL A 141 0.61 -7.46 3.06
N PHE A 142 0.34 -6.80 1.92
CA PHE A 142 1.37 -6.44 0.95
C PHE A 142 2.47 -5.59 1.57
N SER A 143 2.13 -4.56 2.34
CA SER A 143 3.12 -3.68 2.97
C SER A 143 4.02 -4.41 3.97
N ALA A 144 3.50 -5.42 4.68
CA ALA A 144 4.29 -6.28 5.54
C ALA A 144 5.29 -7.13 4.77
N MET A 145 4.88 -7.68 3.60
CA MET A 145 5.75 -8.46 2.73
C MET A 145 6.83 -7.60 2.06
N GLU A 146 6.48 -6.40 1.65
CA GLU A 146 7.39 -5.42 1.03
C GLU A 146 8.52 -4.98 1.97
N ALA A 147 8.26 -4.94 3.27
CA ALA A 147 9.25 -4.54 4.27
C ALA A 147 10.51 -5.42 4.29
N ASP A 148 10.39 -6.71 3.96
CA ASP A 148 11.54 -7.63 3.79
C ASP A 148 12.01 -7.69 2.32
N TYR A 149 11.07 -7.69 1.38
CA TYR A 149 11.35 -7.87 -0.02
C TYR A 149 12.18 -6.72 -0.63
N PHE A 150 11.79 -5.48 -0.39
CA PHE A 150 12.42 -4.32 -1.03
C PHE A 150 13.93 -4.17 -0.69
N PRO A 151 14.38 -4.30 0.58
CA PRO A 151 15.80 -4.32 0.90
C PRO A 151 16.56 -5.49 0.26
N ARG A 152 15.93 -6.66 0.15
CA ARG A 152 16.52 -7.83 -0.49
C ARG A 152 16.70 -7.63 -1.98
N LEU A 153 15.68 -7.12 -2.68
CA LEU A 153 15.76 -6.80 -4.10
C LEU A 153 16.80 -5.71 -4.38
N SER A 154 16.87 -4.68 -3.54
CA SER A 154 17.80 -3.57 -3.67
C SER A 154 19.27 -3.99 -3.44
N SER A 155 19.52 -5.09 -2.75
CA SER A 155 20.87 -5.64 -2.54
C SER A 155 21.43 -6.36 -3.75
N VAL A 156 20.58 -6.80 -4.68
CA VAL A 156 20.99 -7.45 -5.93
C VAL A 156 21.49 -6.40 -6.92
N LYS A 157 22.80 -6.39 -7.19
CA LYS A 157 23.44 -5.36 -8.02
C LYS A 157 23.23 -5.60 -9.51
N GLU A 158 23.34 -6.84 -9.96
CA GLU A 158 23.29 -7.21 -11.37
C GLU A 158 21.89 -7.56 -11.85
N MET A 159 21.59 -7.18 -13.12
CA MET A 159 20.40 -7.65 -13.80
C MET A 159 20.66 -9.06 -14.33
N GLY A 160 19.77 -9.99 -14.06
CA GLY A 160 19.90 -11.35 -14.57
C GLY A 160 19.24 -12.41 -13.69
N VAL A 161 19.87 -13.57 -13.59
CA VAL A 161 19.27 -14.75 -12.94
C VAL A 161 18.95 -14.50 -11.46
N GLU A 162 19.86 -13.89 -10.71
CA GLU A 162 19.69 -13.63 -9.29
C GLU A 162 18.52 -12.65 -9.02
N GLN A 163 18.41 -11.59 -9.83
CA GLN A 163 17.30 -10.64 -9.74
C GLN A 163 15.97 -11.31 -10.06
N ASN A 164 15.92 -12.09 -11.15
CA ASN A 164 14.71 -12.81 -11.56
C ASN A 164 14.30 -13.84 -10.51
N ASP A 165 15.25 -14.55 -9.92
CA ASP A 165 14.98 -15.52 -8.84
C ASP A 165 14.42 -14.83 -7.58
N CYS A 166 14.97 -13.68 -7.20
CA CYS A 166 14.47 -12.89 -6.09
C CYS A 166 13.01 -12.43 -6.31
N VAL A 167 12.70 -11.91 -7.50
CA VAL A 167 11.34 -11.46 -7.86
C VAL A 167 10.37 -12.63 -7.93
N ASN A 168 10.74 -13.73 -8.61
CA ASN A 168 9.89 -14.90 -8.77
C ASN A 168 9.57 -15.57 -7.42
N LYS A 169 10.54 -15.71 -6.53
CA LYS A 169 10.32 -16.22 -5.17
C LYS A 169 9.35 -15.34 -4.38
N GLN A 170 9.48 -14.03 -4.49
CA GLN A 170 8.54 -13.13 -3.83
C GLN A 170 7.14 -13.24 -4.41
N LEU A 171 7.02 -13.35 -5.73
CA LEU A 171 5.74 -13.56 -6.41
C LEU A 171 5.07 -14.85 -5.93
N GLU A 172 5.81 -15.98 -5.88
CA GLU A 172 5.31 -17.25 -5.34
C GLU A 172 4.79 -17.10 -3.90
N ILE A 173 5.56 -16.45 -3.04
CA ILE A 173 5.16 -16.19 -1.64
C ILE A 173 3.89 -15.32 -1.60
N ASN A 174 3.83 -14.26 -2.40
CA ASN A 174 2.66 -13.38 -2.46
C ASN A 174 1.40 -14.15 -2.86
N VAL A 175 1.47 -14.93 -3.94
CA VAL A 175 0.31 -15.68 -4.45
C VAL A 175 -0.12 -16.77 -3.47
N LEU A 176 0.85 -17.53 -2.92
CA LEU A 176 0.56 -18.60 -1.95
C LEU A 176 -0.06 -18.07 -0.66
N LEU A 177 0.31 -16.88 -0.22
CA LEU A 177 -0.20 -16.28 1.00
C LEU A 177 -1.51 -15.54 0.76
N MET A 178 -1.58 -14.77 -0.33
CA MET A 178 -2.77 -13.99 -0.65
C MET A 178 -3.93 -14.84 -1.16
N GLY A 179 -3.68 -15.95 -1.85
CA GLY A 179 -4.72 -16.85 -2.33
C GLY A 179 -5.69 -17.29 -1.23
N PRO A 180 -5.25 -17.98 -0.18
CA PRO A 180 -6.11 -18.37 0.95
C PRO A 180 -6.73 -17.19 1.68
N ILE A 181 -5.96 -16.10 1.91
CA ILE A 181 -6.46 -14.90 2.61
C ILE A 181 -7.62 -14.27 1.84
N LEU A 182 -7.46 -14.04 0.53
CA LEU A 182 -8.48 -13.42 -0.29
C LEU A 182 -9.69 -14.33 -0.48
N THR A 183 -9.48 -15.64 -0.63
CA THR A 183 -10.59 -16.60 -0.68
C THR A 183 -11.38 -16.57 0.63
N GLY A 184 -10.71 -16.63 1.78
CA GLY A 184 -11.35 -16.51 3.08
C GLY A 184 -12.09 -15.18 3.24
N MET A 185 -11.51 -14.08 2.78
CA MET A 185 -12.12 -12.74 2.82
C MET A 185 -13.38 -12.68 1.94
N ILE A 186 -13.35 -13.19 0.70
CA ILE A 186 -14.48 -13.22 -0.21
C ILE A 186 -15.66 -13.98 0.40
N LEU A 187 -15.37 -15.12 1.05
CA LEU A 187 -16.39 -15.93 1.72
C LEU A 187 -16.90 -15.26 3.01
N ALA A 188 -16.06 -14.48 3.69
CA ALA A 188 -16.42 -13.79 4.92
C ALA A 188 -17.17 -12.46 4.69
N LEU A 189 -16.98 -11.79 3.53
CA LEU A 189 -17.59 -10.48 3.23
C LEU A 189 -19.12 -10.44 3.47
N PRO A 190 -19.93 -11.44 3.09
CA PRO A 190 -21.38 -11.41 3.36
C PRO A 190 -21.73 -11.32 4.86
N VAL A 191 -20.85 -11.80 5.72
CA VAL A 191 -20.99 -11.74 7.19
C VAL A 191 -20.31 -10.51 7.76
N LEU A 192 -19.13 -10.15 7.25
CA LEU A 192 -18.35 -9.02 7.74
C LEU A 192 -19.02 -7.68 7.46
N ILE A 193 -19.64 -7.53 6.29
CA ILE A 193 -20.30 -6.26 5.93
C ILE A 193 -21.42 -5.92 6.93
N PRO A 194 -22.43 -6.77 7.19
CA PRO A 194 -23.47 -6.43 8.16
C PRO A 194 -22.97 -6.42 9.62
N LEU A 195 -21.87 -7.09 9.93
CA LEU A 195 -21.27 -7.07 11.27
C LEU A 195 -20.55 -5.75 11.58
N LEU A 196 -19.86 -5.18 10.59
CA LEU A 196 -19.04 -3.96 10.74
C LEU A 196 -19.80 -2.68 10.36
N TYR A 197 -20.79 -2.81 9.48
CA TYR A 197 -21.64 -1.74 8.99
C TYR A 197 -23.12 -2.13 9.19
N ASP A 198 -24.04 -1.37 8.61
CA ASP A 198 -25.47 -1.70 8.57
C ASP A 198 -25.77 -2.70 7.43
N HIS A 199 -26.90 -3.44 7.53
CA HIS A 199 -27.38 -4.33 6.46
C HIS A 199 -27.57 -3.63 5.11
N ARG A 200 -27.79 -2.32 5.10
CA ARG A 200 -27.87 -1.49 3.87
C ARG A 200 -26.57 -1.50 3.06
N PHE A 201 -25.44 -1.83 3.71
CA PHE A 201 -24.14 -1.93 3.02
C PHE A 201 -23.97 -3.24 2.25
N LEU A 202 -24.91 -4.19 2.30
CA LEU A 202 -24.86 -5.41 1.50
C LEU A 202 -24.90 -5.13 -0.01
N ASP A 203 -25.43 -3.99 -0.44
CA ASP A 203 -25.42 -3.57 -1.85
C ASP A 203 -24.02 -3.43 -2.43
N VAL A 204 -22.99 -3.26 -1.61
CA VAL A 204 -21.60 -3.20 -2.05
C VAL A 204 -20.92 -4.56 -2.14
N LEU A 205 -21.58 -5.64 -1.71
CA LEU A 205 -20.98 -6.98 -1.61
C LEU A 205 -20.33 -7.42 -2.94
N GLY A 206 -21.06 -7.31 -4.05
CA GLY A 206 -20.54 -7.70 -5.36
C GLY A 206 -19.31 -6.92 -5.79
N MET A 207 -19.28 -5.61 -5.56
CA MET A 207 -18.11 -4.76 -5.81
C MET A 207 -16.93 -5.18 -4.93
N ALA A 208 -17.16 -5.38 -3.63
CA ALA A 208 -16.12 -5.74 -2.67
C ALA A 208 -15.50 -7.12 -3.00
N GLN A 209 -16.33 -8.09 -3.39
CA GLN A 209 -15.83 -9.41 -3.82
C GLN A 209 -14.97 -9.31 -5.09
N LEU A 210 -15.42 -8.54 -6.10
CA LEU A 210 -14.63 -8.31 -7.31
C LEU A 210 -13.33 -7.57 -7.00
N ALA A 211 -13.38 -6.54 -6.15
CA ALA A 211 -12.18 -5.85 -5.70
C ALA A 211 -11.22 -6.79 -4.96
N ALA A 212 -11.72 -7.72 -4.14
CA ALA A 212 -10.89 -8.75 -3.50
C ALA A 212 -10.24 -9.70 -4.52
N VAL A 213 -10.99 -10.14 -5.56
CA VAL A 213 -10.42 -10.94 -6.66
C VAL A 213 -9.29 -10.18 -7.36
N SER A 214 -9.43 -8.87 -7.58
CA SER A 214 -8.42 -8.06 -8.25
C SER A 214 -7.09 -8.01 -7.48
N MET A 215 -7.11 -8.19 -6.15
CA MET A 215 -5.91 -8.23 -5.32
C MET A 215 -5.02 -9.44 -5.62
N LEU A 216 -5.53 -10.50 -6.26
CA LEU A 216 -4.70 -11.60 -6.77
C LEU A 216 -3.78 -11.12 -7.90
N PHE A 217 -4.29 -10.30 -8.82
CA PHE A 217 -3.47 -9.71 -9.87
C PHE A 217 -2.42 -8.77 -9.27
N ARG A 218 -2.81 -8.00 -8.27
CA ARG A 218 -1.90 -7.13 -7.53
C ARG A 218 -0.79 -7.92 -6.84
N ALA A 219 -1.08 -9.09 -6.27
CA ALA A 219 -0.08 -9.97 -5.67
C ALA A 219 1.00 -10.41 -6.67
N VAL A 220 0.63 -10.56 -7.94
CA VAL A 220 1.54 -10.92 -9.03
C VAL A 220 2.40 -9.73 -9.45
N TYR A 221 1.82 -8.55 -9.68
CA TYR A 221 2.59 -7.46 -10.27
C TYR A 221 3.42 -6.64 -9.27
N ILE A 222 3.02 -6.51 -8.01
CA ILE A 222 3.75 -5.73 -6.99
C ILE A 222 5.26 -6.08 -6.93
N PRO A 223 5.67 -7.36 -6.85
CA PRO A 223 7.10 -7.66 -6.80
C PRO A 223 7.86 -7.19 -8.05
N ILE A 224 7.20 -7.20 -9.19
CA ILE A 224 7.79 -6.81 -10.47
C ILE A 224 7.86 -5.28 -10.59
N GLU A 225 6.85 -4.59 -10.09
CA GLU A 225 6.72 -3.13 -10.09
C GLU A 225 7.88 -2.43 -9.35
N TYR A 226 8.45 -3.06 -8.34
CA TYR A 226 9.59 -2.50 -7.59
C TYR A 226 10.94 -2.58 -8.32
N LEU A 227 11.04 -3.22 -9.49
CA LEU A 227 12.28 -3.30 -10.25
C LEU A 227 12.91 -1.94 -10.59
N PRO A 228 12.18 -0.96 -11.17
CA PRO A 228 12.73 0.37 -11.42
C PRO A 228 13.23 1.06 -10.17
N LEU A 229 12.48 0.90 -9.08
CA LEU A 229 12.75 1.54 -7.81
C LEU A 229 14.00 0.98 -7.12
N SER A 230 14.16 -0.35 -7.13
CA SER A 230 15.34 -1.04 -6.58
C SER A 230 16.65 -0.66 -7.28
N LYS A 231 16.56 -0.22 -8.54
CA LYS A 231 17.69 0.29 -9.33
C LYS A 231 17.87 1.82 -9.24
N GLY A 232 17.11 2.50 -8.36
CA GLY A 232 17.16 3.96 -8.20
C GLY A 232 16.62 4.75 -9.39
N GLN A 233 15.86 4.11 -10.29
CA GLN A 233 15.33 4.73 -11.52
C GLN A 233 13.96 5.38 -11.27
N SER A 234 13.91 6.38 -10.39
CA SER A 234 12.70 7.05 -9.93
C SER A 234 11.79 7.55 -11.06
N ARG A 235 12.35 8.05 -12.17
CA ARG A 235 11.56 8.52 -13.32
C ARG A 235 10.78 7.38 -13.99
N LYS A 236 11.43 6.23 -14.19
CA LYS A 236 10.78 5.07 -14.81
C LYS A 236 9.68 4.50 -13.90
N PHE A 237 9.93 4.49 -12.59
CA PHE A 237 8.92 4.12 -11.60
C PHE A 237 7.71 5.05 -11.67
N LEU A 238 7.92 6.37 -11.64
CA LEU A 238 6.82 7.34 -11.73
C LEU A 238 6.04 7.25 -13.04
N CYS A 239 6.71 7.02 -14.17
CA CYS A 239 6.01 6.82 -15.44
C CYS A 239 5.14 5.55 -15.42
N GLN A 240 5.65 4.47 -14.86
CA GLN A 240 4.90 3.22 -14.70
C GLN A 240 3.68 3.44 -13.80
N GLU A 241 3.86 4.04 -12.62
CA GLU A 241 2.80 4.37 -11.68
C GLU A 241 1.73 5.27 -12.30
N ALA A 242 2.16 6.30 -13.07
CA ALA A 242 1.23 7.19 -13.76
C ALA A 242 0.31 6.44 -14.73
N VAL A 243 0.86 5.49 -15.49
CA VAL A 243 0.07 4.66 -16.42
C VAL A 243 -0.91 3.78 -15.64
N CYS A 244 -0.47 3.13 -14.56
CA CYS A 244 -1.32 2.27 -13.73
C CYS A 244 -2.46 3.07 -13.10
N VAL A 245 -2.16 4.22 -12.49
CA VAL A 245 -3.18 5.10 -11.89
C VAL A 245 -4.19 5.60 -12.92
N MET A 246 -3.74 5.99 -14.12
CA MET A 246 -4.65 6.40 -15.19
C MET A 246 -5.56 5.25 -15.66
N LEU A 247 -5.01 4.05 -15.81
CA LEU A 247 -5.79 2.87 -16.17
C LEU A 247 -6.86 2.57 -15.11
N LEU A 248 -6.50 2.62 -13.83
CA LEU A 248 -7.43 2.42 -12.73
C LEU A 248 -8.58 3.42 -12.79
N ILE A 249 -8.28 4.74 -12.87
CA ILE A 249 -9.30 5.79 -12.95
C ILE A 249 -10.24 5.57 -14.14
N VAL A 250 -9.69 5.32 -15.33
CA VAL A 250 -10.50 5.16 -16.54
C VAL A 250 -11.41 3.95 -16.44
N MET A 251 -10.88 2.80 -16.00
CA MET A 251 -11.65 1.56 -15.90
C MET A 251 -12.72 1.63 -14.82
N GLU A 252 -12.43 2.27 -13.68
CA GLU A 252 -13.43 2.48 -12.63
C GLU A 252 -14.54 3.43 -13.05
N ILE A 253 -14.21 4.55 -13.70
CA ILE A 253 -15.19 5.51 -14.24
C ILE A 253 -16.09 4.83 -15.28
N VAL A 254 -15.50 4.11 -16.23
CA VAL A 254 -16.24 3.39 -17.24
C VAL A 254 -17.12 2.32 -16.60
N GLY A 255 -16.58 1.53 -15.70
CA GLY A 255 -17.31 0.48 -15.00
C GLY A 255 -18.51 1.05 -14.23
N TYR A 256 -18.31 2.13 -13.42
CA TYR A 256 -19.37 2.76 -12.66
C TYR A 256 -20.48 3.30 -13.56
N ARG A 257 -20.14 3.89 -14.70
CA ARG A 257 -21.12 4.43 -15.66
C ARG A 257 -22.02 3.33 -16.27
N TYR A 258 -21.51 2.11 -16.43
CA TYR A 258 -22.28 1.02 -17.05
C TYR A 258 -23.20 0.27 -16.08
N LYS A 259 -22.74 -0.02 -14.86
CA LYS A 259 -23.46 -0.85 -13.87
C LYS A 259 -23.32 -0.37 -12.43
N GLY A 260 -23.13 0.94 -12.21
CA GLY A 260 -22.96 1.48 -10.88
C GLY A 260 -21.83 0.83 -10.08
N LEU A 261 -22.04 0.57 -8.82
CA LEU A 261 -21.02 -0.03 -7.93
C LEU A 261 -20.52 -1.41 -8.40
N LEU A 262 -21.42 -2.26 -8.89
CA LEU A 262 -21.00 -3.56 -9.43
C LEU A 262 -20.10 -3.41 -10.66
N GLY A 263 -20.44 -2.47 -11.55
CA GLY A 263 -19.63 -2.14 -12.72
C GLY A 263 -18.25 -1.60 -12.33
N LEU A 264 -18.18 -0.80 -11.27
CA LEU A 264 -16.92 -0.33 -10.71
C LEU A 264 -16.04 -1.50 -10.24
N GLY A 265 -16.62 -2.52 -9.60
CA GLY A 265 -15.91 -3.74 -9.24
C GLY A 265 -15.30 -4.47 -10.46
N PHE A 266 -16.03 -4.58 -11.56
CA PHE A 266 -15.48 -5.10 -12.83
C PHE A 266 -14.40 -4.20 -13.41
N GLY A 267 -14.54 -2.87 -13.27
CA GLY A 267 -13.52 -1.90 -13.65
C GLY A 267 -12.21 -2.12 -12.90
N ILE A 268 -12.27 -2.33 -11.59
CA ILE A 268 -11.10 -2.63 -10.75
C ILE A 268 -10.41 -3.92 -11.23
N VAL A 269 -11.16 -5.00 -11.44
CA VAL A 269 -10.59 -6.27 -11.95
C VAL A 269 -9.93 -6.06 -13.30
N GLY A 270 -10.59 -5.37 -14.23
CA GLY A 270 -10.05 -5.08 -15.55
C GLY A 270 -8.79 -4.22 -15.49
N ALA A 271 -8.77 -3.19 -14.63
CA ALA A 271 -7.59 -2.34 -14.42
C ALA A 271 -6.40 -3.16 -13.94
N TYR A 272 -6.52 -3.89 -12.85
CA TYR A 272 -5.42 -4.68 -12.30
C TYR A 272 -4.95 -5.83 -13.21
N LEU A 273 -5.85 -6.39 -14.01
CA LEU A 273 -5.46 -7.36 -15.06
C LEU A 273 -4.57 -6.69 -16.12
N ILE A 274 -5.00 -5.55 -16.65
CA ILE A 274 -4.25 -4.80 -17.67
C ILE A 274 -2.93 -4.28 -17.08
N GLU A 275 -2.94 -3.78 -15.85
CA GLU A 275 -1.73 -3.35 -15.13
C GLU A 275 -0.73 -4.50 -14.98
N THR A 276 -1.20 -5.69 -14.61
CA THR A 276 -0.34 -6.89 -14.53
C THR A 276 0.33 -7.18 -15.86
N LEU A 277 -0.42 -7.17 -16.94
CA LEU A 277 0.11 -7.40 -18.29
C LEU A 277 1.10 -6.28 -18.70
N PHE A 278 0.74 -5.04 -18.44
CA PHE A 278 1.60 -3.87 -18.71
C PHE A 278 2.92 -3.96 -17.94
N VAL A 279 2.89 -4.22 -16.64
CA VAL A 279 4.09 -4.30 -15.80
C VAL A 279 4.97 -5.50 -16.21
N LEU A 280 4.39 -6.63 -16.58
CA LEU A 280 5.12 -7.78 -17.10
C LEU A 280 5.85 -7.45 -18.41
N VAL A 281 5.16 -6.83 -19.37
CA VAL A 281 5.77 -6.44 -20.66
C VAL A 281 6.83 -5.37 -20.45
N TYR A 282 6.52 -4.34 -19.67
CA TYR A 282 7.44 -3.25 -19.34
C TYR A 282 8.74 -3.77 -18.70
N SER A 283 8.61 -4.65 -17.71
CA SER A 283 9.77 -5.22 -17.01
C SER A 283 10.57 -6.20 -17.86
N ARG A 284 9.91 -6.95 -18.76
CA ARG A 284 10.58 -7.80 -19.72
C ARG A 284 11.44 -6.99 -20.70
N CYS A 285 10.91 -5.87 -21.20
CA CYS A 285 11.62 -5.01 -22.15
C CYS A 285 12.79 -4.26 -21.51
N LEU A 286 12.63 -3.72 -20.29
CA LEU A 286 13.64 -2.86 -19.69
C LEU A 286 14.62 -3.59 -18.76
N TYR A 287 14.16 -4.65 -18.07
CA TYR A 287 14.92 -5.35 -17.03
C TYR A 287 15.23 -6.79 -17.40
N ARG A 288 14.85 -7.25 -18.59
CA ARG A 288 15.00 -8.63 -19.05
C ARG A 288 14.38 -9.63 -18.05
N TYR A 289 13.30 -9.20 -17.39
CA TYR A 289 12.59 -10.03 -16.44
C TYR A 289 11.92 -11.21 -17.15
N VAL A 290 12.08 -12.41 -16.60
CA VAL A 290 11.45 -13.63 -17.09
C VAL A 290 10.68 -14.28 -15.95
N LEU A 291 9.37 -14.44 -16.17
CA LEU A 291 8.51 -15.15 -15.23
C LEU A 291 8.91 -16.63 -15.18
N SER A 292 9.13 -17.17 -13.99
CA SER A 292 9.41 -18.59 -13.82
C SER A 292 8.17 -19.44 -14.09
N ARG A 293 8.35 -20.57 -14.81
CA ARG A 293 7.26 -21.54 -15.02
C ARG A 293 6.70 -22.15 -13.72
N LYS A 294 7.50 -22.14 -12.64
CA LYS A 294 7.08 -22.65 -11.33
C LYS A 294 6.10 -21.72 -10.58
N GLY A 295 6.06 -20.45 -10.91
CA GLY A 295 5.15 -19.47 -10.30
C GLY A 295 3.78 -19.35 -10.98
N VAL A 296 3.50 -20.17 -11.99
CA VAL A 296 2.25 -20.15 -12.77
C VAL A 296 1.37 -21.39 -12.47
N ILE A 297 1.90 -22.37 -11.73
CA ILE A 297 1.17 -23.56 -11.27
C ILE A 297 0.83 -23.36 -9.78
#